data_ebeaf8b797f2e61a03e464f88c3e2d4f
#
_entry.id   ebeaf8b797f2e61a03e464f88c3e2d4f
#
_cell.length_a   1.000
_cell.length_b   1.000
_cell.length_c   1.000
_cell.angle_alpha   90.00
_cell.angle_beta   90.00
_cell.angle_gamma   90.00
#
_symmetry.space_group_name_H-M   'P 1'
#
loop_
_entity.id
_entity.type
_entity.pdbx_description
1 polymer ?
#
loop_
_entity_poly.entity_id
_entity_poly.type
_entity_poly.pdbx_seq_one_letter_code
_entity_poly.pdbx_strand_id
1 'polypeptide(L)'
;TFNKELISKYNKVKSLNKPILIRDVTYLRIIPKLRNLDVNYFPRFTWNNILPGEKNFPFDPSYNRWLDIKKKYNLHIKDYQKQGDKILFLLQIPTDASLNDLNFNQGGYLKFMIRSINDIFKFSDRDIILRSHPLNRNNDIILKLLMNFFSKTNKVFASKNESLEDDFINIKCVVSYNSSSTVEALFNGINVINLSKMQPCFSAASNNIAEIENLKELDRETFLKKIAFLHWEYNELESKDNRKYLCELLEKSILNT
;
A
#
# COMPACT_ATOMS: atom_id res chain seq x y z
N THR A 1 2.86 2.71 -12.72
CA THR A 1 1.57 3.38 -12.99
C THR A 1 0.92 2.70 -14.19
N PHE A 2 -0.24 2.09 -13.98
CA PHE A 2 -1.06 1.60 -15.08
C PHE A 2 -1.55 2.80 -15.89
N ASN A 3 -1.02 2.96 -17.09
CA ASN A 3 -1.50 4.00 -17.98
C ASN A 3 -2.86 3.59 -18.59
N LYS A 4 -3.57 4.55 -19.21
CA LYS A 4 -4.89 4.31 -19.83
C LYS A 4 -4.89 3.15 -20.83
N GLU A 5 -3.78 2.93 -21.54
CA GLU A 5 -3.63 1.86 -22.51
C GLU A 5 -3.60 0.48 -21.83
N LEU A 6 -2.85 0.33 -20.74
CA LEU A 6 -2.82 -0.91 -19.96
C LEU A 6 -4.17 -1.22 -19.32
N ILE A 7 -4.86 -0.20 -18.81
CA ILE A 7 -6.23 -0.37 -18.29
C ILE A 7 -7.18 -0.84 -19.39
N SER A 8 -7.10 -0.24 -20.58
CA SER A 8 -7.91 -0.65 -21.74
C SER A 8 -7.65 -2.10 -22.14
N LYS A 9 -6.37 -2.49 -22.23
CA LYS A 9 -5.98 -3.88 -22.51
C LYS A 9 -6.47 -4.84 -21.42
N TYR A 10 -6.32 -4.49 -20.16
CA TYR A 10 -6.81 -5.27 -19.02
C TYR A 10 -8.32 -5.48 -19.11
N ASN A 11 -9.11 -4.42 -19.34
CA ASN A 11 -10.56 -4.51 -19.45
C ASN A 11 -11.00 -5.37 -20.65
N LYS A 12 -10.28 -5.26 -21.78
CA LYS A 12 -10.53 -6.10 -22.95
C LYS A 12 -10.28 -7.58 -22.66
N VAL A 13 -9.18 -7.93 -22.00
CA VAL A 13 -8.91 -9.34 -21.63
C VAL A 13 -9.91 -9.84 -20.59
N LYS A 14 -10.25 -9.00 -19.62
CA LYS A 14 -11.27 -9.33 -18.60
C LYS A 14 -12.64 -9.62 -19.21
N SER A 15 -13.03 -8.87 -20.25
CA SER A 15 -14.31 -9.12 -20.96
C SER A 15 -14.37 -10.46 -21.72
N LEU A 16 -13.23 -11.07 -21.98
CA LEU A 16 -13.16 -12.42 -22.58
C LEU A 16 -13.35 -13.56 -21.58
N ASN A 17 -13.55 -13.23 -20.30
CA ASN A 17 -13.69 -14.20 -19.20
C ASN A 17 -12.50 -15.19 -19.09
N LYS A 18 -11.29 -14.73 -19.47
CA LYS A 18 -10.06 -15.50 -19.39
C LYS A 18 -9.29 -15.13 -18.14
N PRO A 19 -8.63 -16.10 -17.50
CA PRO A 19 -7.76 -15.79 -16.36
C PRO A 19 -6.59 -14.89 -16.78
N ILE A 20 -6.28 -13.90 -15.95
CA ILE A 20 -5.25 -12.90 -16.21
C ILE A 20 -4.21 -12.97 -15.10
N LEU A 21 -2.98 -13.36 -15.46
CA LEU A 21 -1.84 -13.20 -14.55
C LEU A 21 -1.32 -11.76 -14.68
N ILE A 22 -1.30 -11.08 -13.56
CA ILE A 22 -0.84 -9.69 -13.47
C ILE A 22 0.49 -9.69 -12.75
N ARG A 23 1.49 -9.10 -13.37
CA ARG A 23 2.79 -8.78 -12.79
C ARG A 23 2.86 -7.29 -12.54
N ASP A 24 3.22 -6.90 -11.31
CA ASP A 24 3.28 -5.50 -10.90
C ASP A 24 4.43 -5.26 -9.91
N VAL A 25 4.63 -4.00 -9.54
CA VAL A 25 5.67 -3.60 -8.59
C VAL A 25 5.47 -4.25 -7.23
N THR A 26 6.58 -4.52 -6.55
CA THR A 26 6.57 -5.14 -5.22
C THR A 26 5.89 -4.27 -4.16
N TYR A 27 5.24 -4.93 -3.20
CA TYR A 27 4.88 -4.32 -1.90
C TYR A 27 6.04 -4.34 -0.90
N LEU A 28 7.05 -5.20 -1.11
CA LEU A 28 8.18 -5.38 -0.21
C LEU A 28 9.31 -4.36 -0.47
N ARG A 29 8.98 -3.09 -0.67
CA ARG A 29 9.96 -1.99 -0.83
C ARG A 29 10.80 -1.74 0.42
N ILE A 30 10.44 -2.39 1.52
CA ILE A 30 11.22 -2.47 2.75
C ILE A 30 12.60 -3.10 2.59
N ILE A 31 12.82 -3.88 1.52
CA ILE A 31 14.11 -4.48 1.22
C ILE A 31 15.02 -3.41 0.62
N PRO A 32 16.05 -2.91 1.35
CA PRO A 32 16.84 -1.74 0.89
C PRO A 32 17.48 -1.94 -0.48
N LYS A 33 17.91 -3.17 -0.78
CA LYS A 33 18.49 -3.52 -2.08
C LYS A 33 17.48 -3.37 -3.23
N LEU A 34 16.17 -3.52 -2.96
CA LEU A 34 15.14 -3.42 -4.00
C LEU A 34 14.77 -1.97 -4.35
N ARG A 35 15.16 -0.99 -3.52
CA ARG A 35 14.98 0.44 -3.83
C ARG A 35 15.89 0.91 -4.97
N ASN A 36 17.07 0.30 -5.07
CA ASN A 36 18.11 0.62 -6.05
C ASN A 36 18.19 -0.41 -7.19
N LEU A 37 17.49 -1.53 -7.07
CA LEU A 37 17.41 -2.53 -8.13
C LEU A 37 16.24 -2.20 -9.06
N ASP A 38 16.37 -2.61 -10.30
CA ASP A 38 15.27 -2.62 -11.25
C ASP A 38 13.99 -3.13 -10.54
N VAL A 39 12.92 -2.33 -10.58
CA VAL A 39 11.59 -2.66 -10.03
C VAL A 39 11.06 -4.02 -10.50
N ASN A 40 11.74 -4.61 -11.47
CA ASN A 40 11.44 -5.91 -12.03
C ASN A 40 12.06 -7.09 -11.26
N TYR A 41 13.06 -6.86 -10.40
CA TYR A 41 13.82 -7.97 -9.78
C TYR A 41 12.97 -8.83 -8.84
N PHE A 42 12.03 -8.22 -8.11
CA PHE A 42 11.15 -8.90 -7.16
C PHE A 42 9.70 -8.47 -7.33
N PRO A 43 9.10 -8.75 -8.49
CA PRO A 43 7.71 -8.35 -8.76
C PRO A 43 6.73 -9.10 -7.86
N ARG A 44 5.53 -8.53 -7.72
CA ARG A 44 4.38 -9.28 -7.23
C ARG A 44 3.58 -9.86 -8.38
N PHE A 45 2.98 -11.00 -8.12
CA PHE A 45 2.07 -11.67 -9.03
C PHE A 45 0.68 -11.76 -8.41
N THR A 46 -0.33 -11.40 -9.17
CA THR A 46 -1.73 -11.47 -8.77
C THR A 46 -2.57 -12.06 -9.89
N TRP A 47 -3.73 -12.60 -9.52
CA TRP A 47 -4.62 -13.23 -10.47
C TRP A 47 -5.90 -12.43 -10.64
N ASN A 48 -6.28 -12.14 -11.87
CA ASN A 48 -7.49 -11.44 -12.27
C ASN A 48 -7.68 -10.01 -11.72
N ASN A 49 -6.99 -9.60 -10.66
CA ASN A 49 -7.17 -8.30 -10.04
C ASN A 49 -5.83 -7.59 -9.84
N ILE A 50 -5.78 -6.33 -10.23
CA ILE A 50 -4.62 -5.45 -10.02
C ILE A 50 -4.38 -5.24 -8.51
N LEU A 51 -5.47 -5.06 -7.77
CA LEU A 51 -5.47 -4.98 -6.31
C LEU A 51 -6.43 -6.06 -5.77
N PRO A 52 -5.93 -7.28 -5.49
CA PRO A 52 -6.80 -8.40 -5.17
C PRO A 52 -7.49 -8.26 -3.80
N GLY A 53 -7.03 -7.35 -2.94
CA GLY A 53 -7.40 -7.37 -1.53
C GLY A 53 -6.79 -8.58 -0.80
N GLU A 54 -6.58 -8.46 0.49
CA GLU A 54 -5.84 -9.48 1.26
C GLU A 54 -6.52 -10.86 1.29
N LYS A 55 -7.85 -10.91 1.29
CA LYS A 55 -8.60 -12.17 1.28
C LYS A 55 -8.33 -13.05 0.05
N ASN A 56 -7.86 -12.44 -1.02
CA ASN A 56 -7.55 -13.08 -2.29
C ASN A 56 -6.03 -13.29 -2.49
N PHE A 57 -5.24 -13.12 -1.43
CA PHE A 57 -3.81 -13.44 -1.52
C PHE A 57 -3.63 -14.95 -1.58
N PRO A 58 -2.76 -15.44 -2.47
CA PRO A 58 -2.33 -16.84 -2.43
C PRO A 58 -1.65 -17.11 -1.08
N PHE A 59 -1.98 -18.22 -0.45
CA PHE A 59 -1.41 -18.57 0.85
C PHE A 59 -1.32 -20.08 1.03
N ASP A 60 -0.17 -20.53 1.49
CA ASP A 60 0.06 -21.91 1.91
C ASP A 60 0.45 -21.93 3.40
N PRO A 61 -0.43 -22.42 4.29
CA PRO A 61 -0.14 -22.46 5.71
C PRO A 61 0.98 -23.46 6.10
N SER A 62 1.30 -24.41 5.22
CA SER A 62 2.35 -25.41 5.44
C SER A 62 3.77 -24.89 5.18
N TYR A 63 3.89 -23.73 4.51
CA TYR A 63 5.17 -23.14 4.14
C TYR A 63 5.31 -21.70 4.64
N ASN A 64 6.39 -21.38 5.31
CA ASN A 64 6.67 -20.03 5.81
C ASN A 64 7.62 -19.26 4.88
N ARG A 65 7.13 -18.90 3.68
CA ARG A 65 7.90 -18.12 2.70
C ARG A 65 8.43 -16.78 3.26
N TRP A 66 7.68 -16.15 4.16
CA TRP A 66 8.13 -14.92 4.81
C TRP A 66 9.43 -15.12 5.60
N LEU A 67 9.59 -16.25 6.26
CA LEU A 67 10.81 -16.56 7.01
C LEU A 67 12.04 -16.64 6.08
N ASP A 68 11.89 -17.22 4.90
CA ASP A 68 12.97 -17.29 3.93
C ASP A 68 13.36 -15.93 3.40
N ILE A 69 12.37 -15.08 3.07
CA ILE A 69 12.58 -13.68 2.68
C ILE A 69 13.29 -12.91 3.80
N LYS A 70 12.82 -13.05 5.06
CA LYS A 70 13.46 -12.41 6.22
C LYS A 70 14.91 -12.79 6.36
N LYS A 71 15.21 -14.07 6.29
CA LYS A 71 16.60 -14.59 6.42
C LYS A 71 17.46 -14.10 5.26
N LYS A 72 16.99 -14.24 4.02
CA LYS A 72 17.73 -13.87 2.82
C LYS A 72 18.15 -12.40 2.80
N TYR A 73 17.25 -11.50 3.24
CA TYR A 73 17.46 -10.07 3.20
C TYR A 73 17.80 -9.44 4.56
N ASN A 74 17.97 -10.27 5.60
CA ASN A 74 18.25 -9.85 6.97
C ASN A 74 17.25 -8.78 7.46
N LEU A 75 15.93 -9.07 7.33
CA LEU A 75 14.88 -8.14 7.65
C LEU A 75 14.45 -8.25 9.12
N HIS A 76 14.29 -7.11 9.77
CA HIS A 76 13.79 -7.01 11.14
C HIS A 76 12.59 -6.07 11.19
N ILE A 77 11.43 -6.58 11.63
CA ILE A 77 10.26 -5.76 11.87
C ILE A 77 10.51 -4.95 13.14
N LYS A 78 10.42 -3.64 13.06
CA LYS A 78 10.58 -2.77 14.25
C LYS A 78 9.36 -2.91 15.18
N ASP A 79 9.61 -2.76 16.48
CA ASP A 79 8.52 -2.68 17.46
C ASP A 79 7.58 -1.52 17.16
N TYR A 80 6.32 -1.64 17.60
CA TYR A 80 5.36 -0.56 17.42
C TYR A 80 5.77 0.73 18.13
N GLN A 81 5.71 1.84 17.42
CA GLN A 81 5.87 3.17 18.00
C GLN A 81 4.64 3.47 18.86
N LYS A 82 4.86 3.63 20.18
CA LYS A 82 3.78 3.92 21.14
C LYS A 82 3.36 5.38 21.12
N GLN A 83 4.26 6.27 20.74
CA GLN A 83 4.06 7.73 20.78
C GLN A 83 4.35 8.33 19.39
N GLY A 84 3.76 9.48 19.16
CA GLY A 84 3.96 10.29 17.96
C GLY A 84 2.99 11.44 17.97
N ASP A 85 3.43 12.63 17.57
CA ASP A 85 2.63 13.86 17.66
C ASP A 85 1.94 14.22 16.33
N LYS A 86 2.26 13.51 15.27
CA LYS A 86 1.81 13.83 13.91
C LYS A 86 1.15 12.64 13.25
N ILE A 87 0.30 12.93 12.29
CA ILE A 87 -0.33 11.96 11.39
C ILE A 87 0.28 12.15 10.01
N LEU A 88 0.78 11.08 9.40
CA LEU A 88 1.27 11.12 8.03
C LEU A 88 0.18 10.67 7.08
N PHE A 89 -0.29 11.55 6.20
CA PHE A 89 -1.26 11.23 5.18
C PHE A 89 -0.58 11.07 3.81
N LEU A 90 -0.63 9.85 3.26
CA LEU A 90 -0.01 9.53 1.97
C LEU A 90 -0.95 9.87 0.81
N LEU A 91 -0.56 10.83 -0.02
CA LEU A 91 -1.26 11.16 -1.24
C LEU A 91 -0.90 10.17 -2.36
N GLN A 92 -1.81 10.01 -3.30
CA GLN A 92 -1.64 9.15 -4.46
C GLN A 92 -1.80 9.95 -5.75
N ILE A 93 -1.37 9.36 -6.86
CA ILE A 93 -1.56 9.96 -8.19
C ILE A 93 -3.05 9.86 -8.55
N PRO A 94 -3.77 10.96 -8.79
CA PRO A 94 -5.22 10.92 -9.02
C PRO A 94 -5.67 10.08 -10.22
N THR A 95 -4.75 9.83 -11.17
CA THR A 95 -5.00 9.02 -12.37
C THR A 95 -4.53 7.58 -12.23
N ASP A 96 -4.12 7.15 -11.02
CA ASP A 96 -3.71 5.78 -10.79
C ASP A 96 -4.91 4.84 -10.85
N ALA A 97 -4.74 3.69 -11.52
CA ALA A 97 -5.79 2.69 -11.65
C ALA A 97 -6.26 2.13 -10.29
N SER A 98 -5.43 2.20 -9.27
CA SER A 98 -5.77 1.78 -7.92
C SER A 98 -6.87 2.62 -7.27
N LEU A 99 -7.20 3.77 -7.85
CA LEU A 99 -8.24 4.68 -7.39
C LEU A 99 -9.55 4.58 -8.19
N ASN A 100 -9.66 3.65 -9.14
CA ASN A 100 -10.83 3.56 -10.04
C ASN A 100 -12.15 3.25 -9.32
N ASP A 101 -12.11 2.65 -8.14
CA ASP A 101 -13.29 2.35 -7.32
C ASP A 101 -13.92 3.59 -6.69
N LEU A 102 -13.23 4.72 -6.65
CA LEU A 102 -13.74 5.99 -6.14
C LEU A 102 -14.52 6.80 -7.18
N ASN A 103 -14.75 6.28 -8.39
CA ASN A 103 -15.45 6.98 -9.48
C ASN A 103 -15.00 8.44 -9.60
N PHE A 104 -13.71 8.66 -9.78
CA PHE A 104 -13.15 10.01 -9.84
C PHE A 104 -13.56 10.75 -11.11
N ASN A 105 -14.71 11.40 -11.05
CA ASN A 105 -14.95 12.58 -11.86
C ASN A 105 -13.96 13.68 -11.43
N GLN A 106 -13.71 14.63 -12.34
CA GLN A 106 -12.83 15.77 -12.04
C GLN A 106 -13.14 16.36 -10.65
N GLY A 107 -12.16 16.33 -9.76
CA GLY A 107 -12.28 16.80 -8.38
C GLY A 107 -12.74 15.76 -7.34
N GLY A 108 -13.12 14.53 -7.71
CA GLY A 108 -13.54 13.50 -6.76
C GLY A 108 -12.45 13.16 -5.72
N TYR A 109 -11.20 12.96 -6.17
CA TYR A 109 -10.09 12.68 -5.26
C TYR A 109 -9.81 13.84 -4.28
N LEU A 110 -9.81 15.07 -4.76
CA LEU A 110 -9.64 16.23 -3.90
C LEU A 110 -10.76 16.33 -2.84
N LYS A 111 -12.02 16.13 -3.23
CA LYS A 111 -13.15 16.11 -2.29
C LYS A 111 -13.02 14.99 -1.26
N PHE A 112 -12.59 13.81 -1.69
CA PHE A 112 -12.33 12.69 -0.82
C PHE A 112 -11.23 13.03 0.20
N MET A 113 -10.12 13.63 -0.24
CA MET A 113 -9.01 14.03 0.64
C MET A 113 -9.45 15.09 1.66
N ILE A 114 -10.18 16.11 1.23
CA ILE A 114 -10.72 17.15 2.14
C ILE A 114 -11.63 16.51 3.19
N ARG A 115 -12.54 15.62 2.79
CA ARG A 115 -13.42 14.91 3.73
C ARG A 115 -12.60 14.08 4.72
N SER A 116 -11.63 13.29 4.25
CA SER A 116 -10.82 12.44 5.11
C SER A 116 -10.01 13.24 6.13
N ILE A 117 -9.43 14.38 5.75
CA ILE A 117 -8.71 15.28 6.65
C ILE A 117 -9.68 15.89 7.69
N ASN A 118 -10.85 16.33 7.27
CA ASN A 118 -11.86 16.85 8.20
C ASN A 118 -12.36 15.76 9.15
N ASP A 119 -12.47 14.51 8.68
CA ASP A 119 -12.85 13.39 9.55
C ASP A 119 -11.76 13.10 10.57
N ILE A 120 -10.47 13.20 10.22
CA ILE A 120 -9.37 13.10 11.17
C ILE A 120 -9.49 14.18 12.26
N PHE A 121 -9.77 15.43 11.91
CA PHE A 121 -9.90 16.52 12.87
C PHE A 121 -11.09 16.39 13.83
N LYS A 122 -12.05 15.52 13.54
CA LYS A 122 -13.12 15.18 14.51
C LYS A 122 -12.63 14.34 15.68
N PHE A 123 -11.54 13.59 15.49
CA PHE A 123 -11.08 12.58 16.43
C PHE A 123 -9.65 12.79 16.92
N SER A 124 -8.91 13.75 16.33
CA SER A 124 -7.53 14.05 16.69
C SER A 124 -7.20 15.52 16.48
N ASP A 125 -6.46 16.06 17.45
CA ASP A 125 -5.92 17.42 17.38
C ASP A 125 -4.49 17.50 16.83
N ARG A 126 -3.94 16.38 16.36
CA ARG A 126 -2.57 16.28 15.87
C ARG A 126 -2.38 16.99 14.54
N ASP A 127 -1.15 17.42 14.31
CA ASP A 127 -0.74 17.93 13.01
C ASP A 127 -0.79 16.82 11.93
N ILE A 128 -1.23 17.19 10.74
CA ILE A 128 -1.27 16.29 9.58
C ILE A 128 -0.19 16.68 8.60
N ILE A 129 0.71 15.74 8.31
CA ILE A 129 1.73 15.88 7.28
C ILE A 129 1.23 15.22 6.00
N LEU A 130 1.09 15.98 4.92
CA LEU A 130 0.70 15.49 3.60
C LEU A 130 1.95 15.13 2.81
N ARG A 131 2.07 13.86 2.41
CA ARG A 131 3.18 13.42 1.57
C ARG A 131 2.73 13.10 0.16
N SER A 132 3.26 13.84 -0.82
CA SER A 132 3.05 13.57 -2.24
C SER A 132 3.65 12.23 -2.67
N HIS A 133 3.03 11.59 -3.66
CA HIS A 133 3.63 10.44 -4.33
C HIS A 133 4.96 10.86 -5.00
N PRO A 134 6.03 10.05 -4.93
CA PRO A 134 7.35 10.43 -5.49
C PRO A 134 7.31 10.93 -6.94
N LEU A 135 6.48 10.32 -7.78
CA LEU A 135 6.33 10.71 -9.19
C LEU A 135 5.63 12.06 -9.42
N ASN A 136 4.90 12.58 -8.41
CA ASN A 136 4.19 13.85 -8.49
C ASN A 136 4.86 14.97 -7.67
N ARG A 137 5.89 14.67 -6.92
CA ARG A 137 6.45 15.54 -5.87
C ARG A 137 6.72 16.97 -6.32
N ASN A 138 7.22 17.14 -7.53
CA ASN A 138 7.57 18.46 -8.06
C ASN A 138 6.37 19.26 -8.59
N ASN A 139 5.23 18.60 -8.82
CA ASN A 139 4.09 19.22 -9.49
C ASN A 139 2.73 18.71 -8.96
N ASP A 140 2.64 18.42 -7.67
CA ASP A 140 1.41 17.90 -7.05
C ASP A 140 0.36 19.00 -6.88
N ILE A 141 -0.55 19.08 -7.84
CA ILE A 141 -1.67 20.02 -7.84
C ILE A 141 -2.59 19.73 -6.66
N ILE A 142 -2.81 18.46 -6.31
CA ILE A 142 -3.68 18.07 -5.18
C ILE A 142 -3.09 18.59 -3.86
N LEU A 143 -1.79 18.39 -3.64
CA LEU A 143 -1.12 18.93 -2.45
C LEU A 143 -1.29 20.45 -2.37
N LYS A 144 -1.05 21.18 -3.48
CA LYS A 144 -1.21 22.65 -3.52
C LYS A 144 -2.63 23.09 -3.16
N LEU A 145 -3.63 22.41 -3.71
CA LEU A 145 -5.04 22.70 -3.43
C LEU A 145 -5.42 22.40 -1.98
N LEU A 146 -4.93 21.28 -1.41
CA LEU A 146 -5.14 20.94 0.00
C LEU A 146 -4.48 21.94 0.93
N MET A 147 -3.22 22.30 0.67
CA MET A 147 -2.51 23.32 1.46
C MET A 147 -3.22 24.68 1.45
N ASN A 148 -3.76 25.09 0.30
CA ASN A 148 -4.55 26.33 0.19
C ASN A 148 -5.87 26.20 0.98
N PHE A 149 -6.59 25.09 0.84
CA PHE A 149 -7.86 24.85 1.51
C PHE A 149 -7.72 24.88 3.04
N PHE A 150 -6.67 24.24 3.56
CA PHE A 150 -6.40 24.14 5.00
C PHE A 150 -5.45 25.24 5.54
N SER A 151 -5.15 26.26 4.76
CA SER A 151 -4.19 27.33 5.13
C SER A 151 -4.50 28.04 6.46
N LYS A 152 -5.77 28.12 6.85
CA LYS A 152 -6.21 28.77 8.09
C LYS A 152 -6.18 27.85 9.31
N THR A 153 -5.98 26.56 9.15
CA THR A 153 -6.02 25.61 10.29
C THR A 153 -4.72 25.60 11.10
N ASN A 154 -3.60 25.98 10.48
CA ASN A 154 -2.24 25.86 11.04
C ASN A 154 -1.90 24.43 11.53
N LYS A 155 -2.58 23.41 11.05
CA LYS A 155 -2.43 21.99 11.44
C LYS A 155 -2.16 21.05 10.26
N VAL A 156 -2.14 21.56 9.04
CA VAL A 156 -1.86 20.77 7.83
C VAL A 156 -0.58 21.27 7.17
N PHE A 157 0.37 20.39 6.96
CA PHE A 157 1.70 20.72 6.44
C PHE A 157 2.07 19.79 5.30
N ALA A 158 2.84 20.28 4.35
CA ALA A 158 3.46 19.45 3.32
C ALA A 158 4.73 18.78 3.87
N SER A 159 4.95 17.51 3.57
CA SER A 159 6.23 16.85 3.83
C SER A 159 7.35 17.53 3.03
N LYS A 160 8.46 17.82 3.72
CA LYS A 160 9.69 18.37 3.14
C LYS A 160 10.78 17.30 3.01
N ASN A 161 10.59 16.13 3.62
CA ASN A 161 11.59 15.08 3.67
C ASN A 161 11.70 14.35 2.34
N GLU A 162 12.92 14.01 1.95
CA GLU A 162 13.15 13.24 0.72
C GLU A 162 12.74 11.79 0.86
N SER A 163 13.18 11.14 1.93
CA SER A 163 12.83 9.76 2.20
C SER A 163 11.49 9.63 2.92
N LEU A 164 10.85 8.49 2.78
CA LEU A 164 9.65 8.14 3.54
C LEU A 164 9.99 7.83 4.99
N GLU A 165 11.17 7.28 5.23
CA GLU A 165 11.65 6.95 6.57
C GLU A 165 11.82 8.19 7.44
N ASP A 166 12.27 9.30 6.88
CA ASP A 166 12.39 10.56 7.61
C ASP A 166 11.02 11.10 8.00
N ASP A 167 9.99 10.86 7.16
CA ASP A 167 8.62 11.19 7.51
C ASP A 167 8.04 10.30 8.61
N PHE A 168 8.63 9.12 8.86
CA PHE A 168 8.17 8.22 9.93
C PHE A 168 8.60 8.67 11.34
N ILE A 169 9.46 9.66 11.44
CA ILE A 169 9.93 10.18 12.73
C ILE A 169 8.78 10.93 13.42
N ASN A 170 8.48 10.52 14.66
CA ASN A 170 7.44 11.11 15.51
C ASN A 170 6.02 11.04 14.90
N ILE A 171 5.73 9.96 14.16
CA ILE A 171 4.41 9.72 13.56
C ILE A 171 3.58 8.79 14.45
N LYS A 172 2.37 9.22 14.82
CA LYS A 172 1.37 8.40 15.53
C LYS A 172 0.85 7.28 14.64
N CYS A 173 0.49 7.63 13.42
CA CYS A 173 0.01 6.67 12.42
C CYS A 173 0.15 7.21 10.99
N VAL A 174 0.11 6.29 10.05
CA VAL A 174 -0.01 6.58 8.62
C VAL A 174 -1.45 6.40 8.18
N VAL A 175 -2.01 7.38 7.49
CA VAL A 175 -3.34 7.29 6.87
C VAL A 175 -3.14 7.22 5.35
N SER A 176 -3.85 6.30 4.69
CA SER A 176 -3.79 6.17 3.24
C SER A 176 -5.06 5.54 2.68
N TYR A 177 -5.37 5.85 1.43
CA TYR A 177 -6.43 5.15 0.72
C TYR A 177 -6.01 3.71 0.41
N ASN A 178 -4.99 3.51 -0.44
CA ASN A 178 -4.47 2.17 -0.79
C ASN A 178 -3.00 2.18 -1.22
N SER A 179 -2.18 3.08 -0.68
CA SER A 179 -0.75 3.15 -0.99
C SER A 179 0.01 1.92 -0.52
N SER A 180 0.89 1.36 -1.36
CA SER A 180 1.80 0.29 -0.97
C SER A 180 2.81 0.69 0.13
N SER A 181 3.08 1.98 0.30
CA SER A 181 3.96 2.50 1.35
C SER A 181 3.44 2.25 2.77
N THR A 182 2.17 1.84 2.93
CA THR A 182 1.63 1.38 4.20
C THR A 182 2.29 0.10 4.70
N VAL A 183 2.76 -0.77 3.80
CA VAL A 183 3.55 -1.95 4.16
C VAL A 183 4.90 -1.53 4.76
N GLU A 184 5.52 -0.47 4.22
CA GLU A 184 6.74 0.10 4.78
C GLU A 184 6.49 0.69 6.18
N ALA A 185 5.36 1.37 6.37
CA ALA A 185 4.97 1.90 7.67
C ALA A 185 4.81 0.79 8.72
N LEU A 186 4.06 -0.26 8.39
CA LEU A 186 3.87 -1.41 9.28
C LEU A 186 5.20 -2.07 9.65
N PHE A 187 6.11 -2.23 8.68
CA PHE A 187 7.42 -2.80 8.92
C PHE A 187 8.28 -1.93 9.85
N ASN A 188 8.13 -0.61 9.75
CA ASN A 188 8.80 0.35 10.64
C ASN A 188 8.10 0.53 11.99
N GLY A 189 7.10 -0.27 12.33
CA GLY A 189 6.42 -0.21 13.62
C GLY A 189 5.38 0.91 13.74
N ILE A 190 4.90 1.43 12.62
CA ILE A 190 3.91 2.51 12.63
C ILE A 190 2.53 1.93 12.33
N ASN A 191 1.56 2.30 13.15
CA ASN A 191 0.17 1.96 12.92
C ASN A 191 -0.33 2.58 11.60
N VAL A 192 -1.25 1.88 10.93
CA VAL A 192 -1.84 2.31 9.67
C VAL A 192 -3.36 2.39 9.79
N ILE A 193 -3.95 3.43 9.21
CA ILE A 193 -5.38 3.53 8.96
C ILE A 193 -5.61 3.44 7.45
N ASN A 194 -6.37 2.44 7.05
CA ASN A 194 -6.75 2.22 5.67
C ASN A 194 -8.13 2.80 5.37
N LEU A 195 -8.23 3.57 4.29
CA LEU A 195 -9.48 4.15 3.82
C LEU A 195 -10.13 3.31 2.71
N SER A 196 -9.47 2.26 2.22
CA SER A 196 -9.96 1.35 1.19
C SER A 196 -9.91 -0.11 1.64
N LYS A 197 -10.94 -0.89 1.29
CA LYS A 197 -10.95 -2.35 1.48
C LYS A 197 -9.97 -3.08 0.56
N MET A 198 -9.51 -2.43 -0.51
CA MET A 198 -8.55 -2.98 -1.47
C MET A 198 -7.10 -2.73 -1.06
N GLN A 199 -6.88 -2.24 0.13
CA GLN A 199 -5.54 -2.00 0.67
C GLN A 199 -4.79 -3.33 0.91
N PRO A 200 -3.49 -3.42 0.55
CA PRO A 200 -2.69 -4.63 0.77
C PRO A 200 -2.66 -5.11 2.23
N CYS A 201 -2.58 -4.20 3.17
CA CYS A 201 -2.41 -4.50 4.59
C CYS A 201 -3.72 -4.39 5.41
N PHE A 202 -4.86 -4.77 4.81
CA PHE A 202 -6.18 -4.56 5.42
C PHE A 202 -6.31 -5.21 6.82
N SER A 203 -5.79 -6.43 7.04
CA SER A 203 -5.89 -7.12 8.32
C SER A 203 -4.89 -6.62 9.37
N ALA A 204 -3.79 -6.00 8.94
CA ALA A 204 -2.76 -5.45 9.82
C ALA A 204 -2.91 -3.94 10.06
N ALA A 205 -4.07 -3.36 9.71
CA ALA A 205 -4.33 -1.93 9.83
C ALA A 205 -5.75 -1.67 10.35
N SER A 206 -5.96 -0.56 11.04
CA SER A 206 -7.32 -0.09 11.35
C SER A 206 -8.02 0.42 10.09
N ASN A 207 -9.34 0.25 10.04
CA ASN A 207 -10.19 0.77 8.96
C ASN A 207 -11.14 1.86 9.47
N ASN A 208 -10.88 2.37 10.66
CA ASN A 208 -11.75 3.33 11.34
C ASN A 208 -10.94 4.56 11.82
N ILE A 209 -11.18 5.72 11.23
CA ILE A 209 -10.53 6.98 11.62
C ILE A 209 -10.84 7.34 13.09
N ALA A 210 -11.99 6.95 13.62
CA ALA A 210 -12.35 7.25 15.01
C ALA A 210 -11.41 6.59 16.04
N GLU A 211 -10.66 5.57 15.63
CA GLU A 211 -9.67 4.89 16.50
C GLU A 211 -8.30 5.57 16.52
N ILE A 212 -8.11 6.69 15.81
CA ILE A 212 -6.80 7.28 15.52
C ILE A 212 -5.93 7.54 16.77
N GLU A 213 -6.55 7.89 17.89
CA GLU A 213 -5.84 8.10 19.15
C GLU A 213 -5.61 6.80 19.94
N ASN A 214 -6.42 5.76 19.68
CA ASN A 214 -6.44 4.50 20.43
C ASN A 214 -6.19 3.29 19.52
N LEU A 215 -5.27 3.43 18.55
CA LEU A 215 -4.90 2.35 17.63
C LEU A 215 -4.30 1.17 18.37
N LYS A 216 -4.78 -0.01 18.05
CA LYS A 216 -4.28 -1.27 18.59
C LYS A 216 -3.11 -1.79 17.76
N GLU A 217 -2.19 -2.48 18.41
CA GLU A 217 -1.17 -3.27 17.72
C GLU A 217 -1.84 -4.48 17.08
N LEU A 218 -1.73 -4.60 15.77
CA LEU A 218 -2.32 -5.69 14.98
C LEU A 218 -1.25 -6.69 14.55
N ASP A 219 -1.65 -7.90 14.18
CA ASP A 219 -0.74 -8.98 13.80
C ASP A 219 -0.12 -8.75 12.41
N ARG A 220 0.98 -8.03 12.40
CA ARG A 220 1.77 -7.74 11.19
C ARG A 220 2.48 -8.98 10.64
N GLU A 221 2.87 -9.91 11.52
CA GLU A 221 3.59 -11.10 11.10
C GLU A 221 2.73 -12.02 10.24
N THR A 222 1.48 -12.24 10.65
CA THR A 222 0.51 -13.02 9.86
C THR A 222 0.23 -12.35 8.51
N PHE A 223 0.08 -11.02 8.48
CA PHE A 223 -0.07 -10.28 7.23
C PHE A 223 1.16 -10.47 6.31
N LEU A 224 2.38 -10.32 6.85
CA LEU A 224 3.62 -10.47 6.08
C LEU A 224 3.84 -11.90 5.57
N LYS A 225 3.39 -12.91 6.31
CA LYS A 225 3.37 -14.31 5.83
C LYS A 225 2.50 -14.44 4.57
N LYS A 226 1.33 -13.83 4.54
CA LYS A 226 0.44 -13.87 3.37
C LYS A 226 1.00 -13.10 2.19
N ILE A 227 1.45 -11.86 2.41
CA ILE A 227 1.96 -11.01 1.32
C ILE A 227 3.22 -11.59 0.67
N ALA A 228 4.01 -12.39 1.40
CA ALA A 228 5.20 -13.04 0.89
C ALA A 228 4.92 -13.94 -0.32
N PHE A 229 3.75 -14.59 -0.38
CA PHE A 229 3.37 -15.46 -1.50
C PHE A 229 3.04 -14.73 -2.79
N LEU A 230 2.81 -13.42 -2.74
CA LEU A 230 2.66 -12.61 -3.95
C LEU A 230 4.01 -12.35 -4.65
N HIS A 231 5.13 -12.46 -3.94
CA HIS A 231 6.43 -11.95 -4.37
C HIS A 231 7.40 -13.08 -4.70
N TRP A 232 7.94 -13.05 -5.91
CA TRP A 232 8.86 -14.06 -6.44
C TRP A 232 9.98 -13.39 -7.21
N GLU A 233 11.21 -13.76 -6.91
CA GLU A 233 12.35 -13.31 -7.69
C GLU A 233 12.40 -14.04 -9.03
N TYR A 234 13.02 -13.43 -10.03
CA TYR A 234 13.15 -14.07 -11.33
C TYR A 234 13.93 -15.36 -11.28
N ASN A 235 15.04 -15.39 -10.52
CA ASN A 235 15.85 -16.61 -10.36
C ASN A 235 15.06 -17.74 -9.68
N GLU A 236 14.14 -17.43 -8.76
CA GLU A 236 13.24 -18.43 -8.20
C GLU A 236 12.32 -19.01 -9.27
N LEU A 237 11.87 -18.17 -10.22
CA LEU A 237 10.98 -18.55 -11.31
C LEU A 237 11.70 -19.21 -12.50
N GLU A 238 13.04 -19.33 -12.48
CA GLU A 238 13.78 -20.19 -13.41
C GLU A 238 13.46 -21.66 -13.17
N SER A 239 13.18 -22.04 -11.91
CA SER A 239 12.73 -23.39 -11.58
C SER A 239 11.32 -23.68 -12.11
N LYS A 240 11.16 -24.82 -12.82
CA LYS A 240 9.87 -25.29 -13.29
C LYS A 240 8.90 -25.58 -12.13
N ASP A 241 9.44 -26.13 -11.04
CA ASP A 241 8.65 -26.50 -9.86
C ASP A 241 8.12 -25.27 -9.14
N ASN A 242 8.92 -24.22 -9.00
CA ASN A 242 8.48 -22.96 -8.43
C ASN A 242 7.40 -22.28 -9.28
N ARG A 243 7.53 -22.31 -10.61
CA ARG A 243 6.47 -21.79 -11.50
C ARG A 243 5.17 -22.58 -11.34
N LYS A 244 5.26 -23.90 -11.30
CA LYS A 244 4.10 -24.77 -11.09
C LYS A 244 3.45 -24.46 -9.73
N TYR A 245 4.23 -24.40 -8.67
CA TYR A 245 3.74 -24.06 -7.33
C TYR A 245 3.07 -22.68 -7.28
N LEU A 246 3.66 -21.64 -7.88
CA LEU A 246 3.04 -20.33 -7.97
C LEU A 246 1.68 -20.38 -8.70
N CYS A 247 1.59 -21.11 -9.82
CA CYS A 247 0.34 -21.26 -10.55
C CYS A 247 -0.74 -21.94 -9.68
N GLU A 248 -0.40 -23.03 -9.00
CA GLU A 248 -1.31 -23.75 -8.12
C GLU A 248 -1.81 -22.87 -6.95
N LEU A 249 -0.93 -22.05 -6.37
CA LEU A 249 -1.32 -21.11 -5.32
C LEU A 249 -2.29 -20.05 -5.84
N LEU A 250 -2.00 -19.49 -7.01
CA LEU A 250 -2.86 -18.48 -7.65
C LEU A 250 -4.23 -19.05 -8.03
N GLU A 251 -4.27 -20.28 -8.55
CA GLU A 251 -5.53 -20.97 -8.87
C GLU A 251 -6.38 -21.21 -7.62
N LYS A 252 -5.78 -21.69 -6.54
CA LYS A 252 -6.48 -21.87 -5.24
C LYS A 252 -7.06 -20.57 -4.71
N SER A 253 -6.37 -19.43 -4.93
CA SER A 253 -6.88 -18.12 -4.48
C SER A 253 -8.14 -17.66 -5.22
N ILE A 254 -8.41 -18.18 -6.43
CA ILE A 254 -9.63 -17.88 -7.18
C ILE A 254 -10.81 -18.72 -6.68
N LEU A 255 -10.57 -19.98 -6.36
CA LEU A 255 -11.63 -20.92 -5.96
C LEU A 255 -12.22 -20.56 -4.58
N ASN A 256 -11.53 -19.74 -3.80
CA ASN A 256 -11.96 -19.28 -2.48
C ASN A 256 -12.70 -17.92 -2.51
N THR A 257 -12.98 -17.37 -3.70
CA THR A 257 -13.72 -16.13 -3.92
C THR A 257 -15.12 -16.36 -4.46
#